data_5da5043ad8008b07bbea9ae44bc7517d
#
_entry.id   5da5043ad8008b07bbea9ae44bc7517d
#
_cell.length_a   1.000
_cell.length_b   1.000
_cell.length_c   1.000
_cell.angle_alpha   90.00
_cell.angle_beta   90.00
_cell.angle_gamma   90.00
#
_symmetry.space_group_name_H-M   'P 1'
#
loop_
_entity.id
_entity.type
_entity.pdbx_description
1 polymer ?
#
loop_
_entity_poly.entity_id
_entity_poly.type
_entity_poly.pdbx_seq_one_letter_code
_entity_poly.pdbx_strand_id
1 'polypeptide(L)'
;MVVGALALGRVGAAAAETHEQAMAVSHPQIGDAARVGIPGRRWIMAIDLAKCDGCGKCSEACSKMHFIPPTREWIKVLKIKDSENTAPYYFPQPCYQCDNPPCTKVCPVDATFKRNDGVVLIDNDRCIGCRLCMAACPYNVRSFNWELTEEAVEAKNQPYSPERGYPRKIGTVEKCDFCPDMAAAGKLPACAFICPMGAIYYGDENEDAVTSGLGETVRLSKLLKDRAGYRHMEELGTKPRVYYLPPKDRMYPAPSDAKLHG
;
A
#
# COMPACT_ATOMS: atom_id res chain seq x y z
N MET A 1 -37.96 36.80 65.28
CA MET A 1 -36.64 36.64 64.68
C MET A 1 -36.71 35.34 63.85
N VAL A 2 -36.80 35.48 62.54
CA VAL A 2 -36.82 34.33 61.62
C VAL A 2 -35.53 34.39 60.85
N VAL A 3 -34.68 33.38 61.04
CA VAL A 3 -33.38 33.24 60.38
C VAL A 3 -33.62 32.45 59.08
N GLY A 4 -33.45 33.13 57.96
CA GLY A 4 -33.53 32.49 56.65
C GLY A 4 -32.29 31.63 56.33
N ALA A 5 -32.49 30.41 55.93
CA ALA A 5 -31.45 29.53 55.41
C ALA A 5 -31.24 29.78 53.93
N LEU A 6 -30.04 30.21 53.57
CA LEU A 6 -29.63 30.30 52.15
C LEU A 6 -29.29 28.90 51.63
N ALA A 7 -30.04 28.48 50.61
CA ALA A 7 -29.72 27.28 49.82
C ALA A 7 -28.56 27.57 48.88
N LEU A 8 -27.42 26.99 49.14
CA LEU A 8 -26.30 26.91 48.20
C LEU A 8 -26.62 25.88 47.10
N GLY A 9 -26.99 26.42 45.94
CA GLY A 9 -27.26 25.61 44.77
C GLY A 9 -26.01 24.85 44.27
N ARG A 10 -26.17 23.57 44.02
CA ARG A 10 -25.19 22.71 43.36
C ARG A 10 -25.08 23.16 41.89
N VAL A 11 -24.01 23.89 41.57
CA VAL A 11 -23.60 24.17 40.20
C VAL A 11 -22.25 23.46 40.05
N GLY A 12 -22.22 22.27 39.55
CA GLY A 12 -20.97 21.55 39.40
C GLY A 12 -21.00 20.17 38.72
N ALA A 13 -22.18 19.67 38.33
CA ALA A 13 -22.25 18.33 37.71
C ALA A 13 -22.59 18.32 36.20
N ALA A 14 -23.07 19.41 35.64
CA ALA A 14 -23.51 19.43 34.26
C ALA A 14 -22.42 19.78 33.21
N ALA A 15 -21.27 20.29 33.65
CA ALA A 15 -20.16 20.68 32.74
C ALA A 15 -19.17 19.54 32.42
N ALA A 16 -19.16 18.47 33.25
CA ALA A 16 -18.26 17.32 33.02
C ALA A 16 -18.82 16.31 32.01
N GLU A 17 -20.14 16.16 31.94
CA GLU A 17 -20.78 15.22 31.01
C GLU A 17 -20.74 15.68 29.53
N THR A 18 -20.62 16.97 29.26
CA THR A 18 -20.57 17.52 27.91
C THR A 18 -19.20 17.39 27.22
N HIS A 19 -18.11 17.23 28.01
CA HIS A 19 -16.77 17.11 27.45
C HIS A 19 -16.42 15.67 27.04
N GLU A 20 -16.99 14.69 27.70
CA GLU A 20 -16.78 13.27 27.41
C GLU A 20 -17.64 12.83 26.21
N GLN A 21 -18.84 13.40 26.03
CA GLN A 21 -19.68 13.17 24.86
C GLN A 21 -19.19 13.88 23.60
N ALA A 22 -18.42 14.95 23.71
CA ALA A 22 -17.85 15.64 22.56
C ALA A 22 -16.62 14.94 21.93
N MET A 23 -16.01 13.96 22.64
CA MET A 23 -14.90 13.19 22.11
C MET A 23 -15.30 11.84 21.49
N ALA A 24 -16.54 11.43 21.60
CA ALA A 24 -17.11 10.31 20.85
C ALA A 24 -17.55 10.77 19.46
N VAL A 25 -16.61 11.16 18.60
CA VAL A 25 -16.87 11.22 17.17
C VAL A 25 -17.08 9.78 16.72
N SER A 26 -18.32 9.35 16.64
CA SER A 26 -18.68 8.06 16.05
C SER A 26 -18.27 8.10 14.59
N HIS A 27 -17.07 7.52 14.30
CA HIS A 27 -16.70 7.21 12.92
C HIS A 27 -17.79 6.31 12.34
N PRO A 28 -18.28 6.58 11.14
CA PRO A 28 -19.34 5.77 10.56
C PRO A 28 -18.91 4.30 10.50
N GLN A 29 -19.82 3.38 10.81
CA GLN A 29 -19.59 1.93 10.88
C GLN A 29 -18.96 1.33 9.61
N ILE A 30 -19.08 2.01 8.46
CA ILE A 30 -18.41 1.65 7.19
C ILE A 30 -16.88 1.61 7.37
N GLY A 31 -16.30 2.50 8.17
CA GLY A 31 -14.85 2.52 8.44
C GLY A 31 -14.35 1.29 9.19
N ASP A 32 -15.15 0.73 10.07
CA ASP A 32 -14.75 -0.45 10.86
C ASP A 32 -14.80 -1.73 10.02
N ALA A 33 -15.78 -1.90 9.14
CA ALA A 33 -15.84 -3.02 8.21
C ALA A 33 -14.64 -3.04 7.25
N ALA A 34 -14.24 -1.88 6.73
CA ALA A 34 -13.07 -1.74 5.87
C ALA A 34 -11.74 -2.08 6.60
N ARG A 35 -11.71 -1.97 7.93
CA ARG A 35 -10.54 -2.31 8.76
C ARG A 35 -10.38 -3.81 9.00
N VAL A 36 -11.47 -4.58 8.92
CA VAL A 36 -11.44 -6.03 9.18
C VAL A 36 -10.79 -6.80 8.03
N GLY A 37 -11.10 -6.46 6.79
CA GLY A 37 -10.64 -7.19 5.61
C GLY A 37 -11.44 -8.47 5.33
N ILE A 38 -10.98 -9.27 4.38
CA ILE A 38 -11.68 -10.48 3.92
C ILE A 38 -11.23 -11.66 4.79
N PRO A 39 -12.14 -12.31 5.54
CA PRO A 39 -11.79 -13.44 6.39
C PRO A 39 -11.16 -14.59 5.58
N GLY A 40 -10.14 -15.22 6.16
CA GLY A 40 -9.48 -16.39 5.57
C GLY A 40 -8.55 -16.07 4.39
N ARG A 41 -8.43 -14.82 3.96
CA ARG A 41 -7.52 -14.40 2.89
C ARG A 41 -6.20 -13.87 3.44
N ARG A 42 -5.14 -14.06 2.66
CA ARG A 42 -3.82 -13.46 2.87
C ARG A 42 -3.23 -13.03 1.54
N TRP A 43 -3.54 -11.77 1.15
CA TRP A 43 -3.13 -11.25 -0.15
C TRP A 43 -1.62 -11.11 -0.25
N ILE A 44 -1.08 -11.52 -1.40
CA ILE A 44 0.36 -11.56 -1.66
C ILE A 44 0.66 -11.20 -3.10
N MET A 45 1.86 -10.71 -3.36
CA MET A 45 2.34 -10.40 -4.69
C MET A 45 3.71 -11.03 -4.93
N ALA A 46 3.97 -11.49 -6.13
CA ALA A 46 5.30 -11.87 -6.59
C ALA A 46 5.63 -11.14 -7.89
N ILE A 47 6.84 -10.59 -7.99
CA ILE A 47 7.30 -9.81 -9.15
C ILE A 47 8.50 -10.52 -9.76
N ASP A 48 8.36 -10.96 -11.01
CA ASP A 48 9.42 -11.62 -11.78
C ASP A 48 10.29 -10.60 -12.50
N LEU A 49 11.46 -10.33 -11.93
CA LEU A 49 12.40 -9.35 -12.47
C LEU A 49 13.03 -9.82 -13.79
N ALA A 50 13.00 -11.12 -14.09
CA ALA A 50 13.45 -11.63 -15.37
C ALA A 50 12.46 -11.38 -16.52
N LYS A 51 11.16 -11.23 -16.18
CA LYS A 51 10.11 -10.90 -17.15
C LYS A 51 9.93 -9.38 -17.33
N CYS A 52 10.33 -8.57 -16.34
CA CYS A 52 10.09 -7.13 -16.35
C CYS A 52 11.00 -6.41 -17.34
N ASP A 53 10.41 -5.75 -18.34
CA ASP A 53 11.10 -4.94 -19.37
C ASP A 53 11.21 -3.45 -19.04
N GLY A 54 10.62 -3.02 -17.90
CA GLY A 54 10.66 -1.63 -17.45
C GLY A 54 9.70 -0.68 -18.18
N CYS A 55 8.69 -1.18 -18.88
CA CYS A 55 7.78 -0.36 -19.70
C CYS A 55 6.92 0.67 -18.94
N GLY A 56 6.86 0.60 -17.61
CA GLY A 56 6.13 1.55 -16.77
C GLY A 56 4.60 1.44 -16.77
N LYS A 57 4.01 0.54 -17.58
CA LYS A 57 2.54 0.41 -17.69
C LYS A 57 1.86 0.10 -16.36
N CYS A 58 2.52 -0.62 -15.45
CA CYS A 58 1.99 -0.90 -14.10
C CYS A 58 1.84 0.39 -13.27
N SER A 59 2.81 1.31 -13.36
CA SER A 59 2.75 2.62 -12.71
C SER A 59 1.64 3.48 -13.32
N GLU A 60 1.58 3.56 -14.64
CA GLU A 60 0.55 4.32 -15.36
C GLU A 60 -0.86 3.85 -15.03
N ALA A 61 -1.13 2.54 -15.08
CA ALA A 61 -2.45 1.99 -14.75
C ALA A 61 -2.84 2.21 -13.30
N CYS A 62 -1.88 2.09 -12.36
CA CYS A 62 -2.08 2.42 -10.96
C CYS A 62 -2.45 3.91 -10.79
N SER A 63 -1.71 4.80 -11.44
CA SER A 63 -1.95 6.24 -11.37
C SER A 63 -3.32 6.62 -11.92
N LYS A 64 -3.72 6.07 -13.05
CA LYS A 64 -5.06 6.29 -13.64
C LYS A 64 -6.17 5.78 -12.72
N MET A 65 -6.03 4.56 -12.17
CA MET A 65 -7.06 3.95 -11.34
C MET A 65 -7.28 4.68 -10.01
N HIS A 66 -6.19 5.18 -9.44
CA HIS A 66 -6.20 5.81 -8.12
C HIS A 66 -6.08 7.33 -8.17
N PHE A 67 -6.18 7.95 -9.36
CA PHE A 67 -6.06 9.40 -9.56
C PHE A 67 -4.76 9.97 -8.94
N ILE A 68 -3.64 9.28 -9.18
CA ILE A 68 -2.35 9.64 -8.58
C ILE A 68 -1.62 10.58 -9.54
N PRO A 69 -1.14 11.74 -9.06
CA PRO A 69 -0.33 12.64 -9.88
C PRO A 69 0.99 11.97 -10.34
N PRO A 70 1.50 12.31 -11.54
CA PRO A 70 2.75 11.73 -12.05
C PRO A 70 3.97 11.90 -11.14
N THR A 71 3.96 12.91 -10.27
CA THR A 71 5.05 13.20 -9.32
C THR A 71 5.03 12.34 -8.06
N ARG A 72 3.97 11.53 -7.86
CA ARG A 72 3.73 10.75 -6.61
C ARG A 72 3.38 9.29 -6.87
N GLU A 73 3.95 8.71 -7.89
CA GLU A 73 3.71 7.32 -8.26
C GLU A 73 3.80 6.36 -7.06
N TRP A 74 2.79 5.48 -6.94
CA TRP A 74 2.76 4.43 -5.90
C TRP A 74 3.58 3.20 -6.27
N ILE A 75 3.87 3.03 -7.55
CA ILE A 75 4.78 2.00 -8.06
C ILE A 75 5.89 2.70 -8.84
N LYS A 76 7.10 2.67 -8.29
CA LYS A 76 8.29 3.20 -8.96
C LYS A 76 8.97 2.05 -9.70
N VAL A 77 9.22 2.21 -10.99
CA VAL A 77 9.98 1.23 -11.77
C VAL A 77 11.42 1.68 -11.85
N LEU A 78 12.26 1.10 -10.98
CA LEU A 78 13.67 1.48 -10.88
C LEU A 78 14.50 0.68 -11.88
N LYS A 79 15.39 1.35 -12.60
CA LYS A 79 16.42 0.69 -13.42
C LYS A 79 17.65 0.45 -12.54
N ILE A 80 17.96 -0.81 -12.29
CA ILE A 80 19.07 -1.22 -11.43
C ILE A 80 20.19 -1.76 -12.28
N LYS A 81 21.43 -1.38 -11.96
CA LYS A 81 22.64 -1.89 -12.55
C LYS A 81 23.65 -2.14 -11.42
N ASP A 82 24.03 -3.38 -11.21
CA ASP A 82 24.89 -3.75 -10.06
C ASP A 82 26.36 -3.37 -10.28
N SER A 83 26.80 -3.39 -11.53
CA SER A 83 28.17 -3.01 -11.92
C SER A 83 28.20 -2.60 -13.38
N GLU A 84 29.34 -2.06 -13.84
CA GLU A 84 29.52 -1.73 -15.26
C GLU A 84 29.48 -2.99 -16.15
N ASN A 85 29.83 -4.14 -15.60
CA ASN A 85 29.89 -5.42 -16.31
C ASN A 85 28.61 -6.26 -16.25
N THR A 86 27.50 -5.72 -15.71
CA THR A 86 26.22 -6.41 -15.67
C THR A 86 25.16 -5.68 -16.47
N ALA A 87 24.31 -6.43 -17.17
CA ALA A 87 23.13 -5.87 -17.81
C ALA A 87 22.17 -5.29 -16.78
N PRO A 88 21.52 -4.14 -17.04
CA PRO A 88 20.51 -3.58 -16.16
C PRO A 88 19.27 -4.47 -16.08
N TYR A 89 18.56 -4.38 -14.98
CA TYR A 89 17.23 -4.94 -14.83
C TYR A 89 16.29 -3.90 -14.23
N TYR A 90 14.99 -4.18 -14.29
CA TYR A 90 13.97 -3.26 -13.78
C TYR A 90 13.33 -3.83 -12.53
N PHE A 91 13.10 -2.95 -11.56
CA PHE A 91 12.62 -3.29 -10.23
C PHE A 91 11.36 -2.46 -9.91
N PRO A 92 10.16 -2.98 -10.20
CA PRO A 92 8.92 -2.36 -9.78
C PRO A 92 8.80 -2.39 -8.26
N GLN A 93 8.67 -1.22 -7.64
CA GLN A 93 8.64 -1.05 -6.20
C GLN A 93 7.29 -0.47 -5.74
N PRO A 94 6.29 -1.31 -5.41
CA PRO A 94 5.07 -0.90 -4.73
C PRO A 94 5.27 -0.82 -3.21
N CYS A 95 4.20 -0.54 -2.44
CA CYS A 95 4.22 -0.80 -1.00
C CYS A 95 4.32 -2.30 -0.72
N TYR A 96 5.18 -2.67 0.22
CA TYR A 96 5.48 -4.07 0.54
C TYR A 96 4.44 -4.77 1.40
N GLN A 97 3.41 -4.06 1.90
CA GLN A 97 2.30 -4.63 2.68
C GLN A 97 2.79 -5.56 3.80
N CYS A 98 3.75 -5.09 4.58
CA CYS A 98 4.51 -5.89 5.55
C CYS A 98 3.62 -6.62 6.58
N ASP A 99 4.02 -7.83 6.99
CA ASP A 99 3.36 -8.53 8.09
C ASP A 99 3.67 -7.91 9.45
N ASN A 100 4.88 -7.34 9.59
CA ASN A 100 5.29 -6.57 10.76
C ASN A 100 5.55 -5.10 10.34
N PRO A 101 4.49 -4.31 10.05
CA PRO A 101 4.64 -2.98 9.46
C PRO A 101 5.06 -1.96 10.52
N PRO A 102 6.26 -1.36 10.43
CA PRO A 102 6.67 -0.33 11.37
C PRO A 102 5.80 0.92 11.27
N CYS A 103 5.25 1.19 10.10
CA CYS A 103 4.44 2.36 9.83
C CYS A 103 3.09 2.39 10.57
N THR A 104 2.51 1.24 10.94
CA THR A 104 1.29 1.18 11.75
C THR A 104 1.61 1.47 13.22
N LYS A 105 2.77 1.00 13.70
CA LYS A 105 3.18 1.13 15.11
C LYS A 105 3.48 2.57 15.53
N VAL A 106 3.84 3.43 14.59
CA VAL A 106 4.20 4.84 14.86
C VAL A 106 3.06 5.81 14.58
N CYS A 107 1.89 5.33 14.15
CA CYS A 107 0.76 6.21 13.85
C CYS A 107 0.03 6.60 15.13
N PRO A 108 0.08 7.89 15.57
CA PRO A 108 -0.49 8.29 16.86
C PRO A 108 -2.01 8.31 16.87
N VAL A 109 -2.65 8.30 15.70
CA VAL A 109 -4.11 8.37 15.53
C VAL A 109 -4.69 7.11 14.88
N ASP A 110 -3.89 6.04 14.75
CA ASP A 110 -4.27 4.78 14.12
C ASP A 110 -4.87 4.94 12.70
N ALA A 111 -4.47 6.01 11.99
CA ALA A 111 -4.87 6.22 10.60
C ALA A 111 -4.22 5.19 9.67
N THR A 112 -2.98 4.79 9.92
CA THR A 112 -2.33 3.66 9.23
C THR A 112 -2.59 2.39 10.02
N PHE A 113 -3.29 1.45 9.42
CA PHE A 113 -3.72 0.21 10.08
C PHE A 113 -3.47 -1.01 9.20
N LYS A 114 -3.47 -2.20 9.80
CA LYS A 114 -3.35 -3.48 9.11
C LYS A 114 -4.64 -4.28 9.28
N ARG A 115 -5.15 -4.80 8.17
CA ARG A 115 -6.32 -5.69 8.12
C ARG A 115 -5.95 -7.14 8.42
N ASN A 116 -6.95 -7.97 8.73
CA ASN A 116 -6.75 -9.41 8.99
C ASN A 116 -6.28 -10.16 7.74
N ASP A 117 -6.65 -9.70 6.53
CA ASP A 117 -6.18 -10.24 5.26
C ASP A 117 -4.75 -9.80 4.87
N GLY A 118 -4.06 -9.11 5.78
CA GLY A 118 -2.68 -8.69 5.64
C GLY A 118 -2.48 -7.34 4.96
N VAL A 119 -3.52 -6.73 4.41
CA VAL A 119 -3.41 -5.43 3.72
C VAL A 119 -3.21 -4.31 4.73
N VAL A 120 -2.22 -3.44 4.46
CA VAL A 120 -1.96 -2.23 5.25
C VAL A 120 -2.55 -1.04 4.50
N LEU A 121 -3.43 -0.29 5.14
CA LEU A 121 -4.13 0.85 4.58
C LEU A 121 -3.86 2.15 5.34
N ILE A 122 -4.38 3.26 4.80
CA ILE A 122 -4.38 4.57 5.45
C ILE A 122 -5.79 5.15 5.34
N ASP A 123 -6.35 5.47 6.48
CA ASP A 123 -7.59 6.23 6.58
C ASP A 123 -7.27 7.73 6.51
N ASN A 124 -7.61 8.36 5.39
CA ASN A 124 -7.33 9.78 5.16
C ASN A 124 -8.15 10.72 6.03
N ASP A 125 -9.29 10.25 6.57
CA ASP A 125 -10.11 11.05 7.49
C ASP A 125 -9.46 11.14 8.87
N ARG A 126 -8.77 10.08 9.30
CA ARG A 126 -8.01 10.05 10.56
C ARG A 126 -6.61 10.61 10.44
N CYS A 127 -6.04 10.66 9.22
CA CYS A 127 -4.64 11.06 9.02
C CYS A 127 -4.42 12.54 9.34
N ILE A 128 -3.57 12.83 10.32
CA ILE A 128 -3.18 14.20 10.72
C ILE A 128 -1.91 14.70 10.01
N GLY A 129 -1.35 13.94 9.09
CA GLY A 129 -0.19 14.35 8.29
C GLY A 129 1.13 14.47 9.04
N CYS A 130 1.29 13.87 10.21
CA CYS A 130 2.53 13.94 11.01
C CYS A 130 3.75 13.31 10.34
N ARG A 131 3.58 12.51 9.28
CA ARG A 131 4.62 11.85 8.47
C ARG A 131 5.50 10.85 9.22
N LEU A 132 5.25 10.52 10.47
CA LEU A 132 6.00 9.50 11.22
C LEU A 132 6.03 8.15 10.48
N CYS A 133 4.93 7.77 9.84
CA CYS A 133 4.86 6.54 9.05
C CYS A 133 5.72 6.57 7.77
N MET A 134 6.07 7.74 7.25
CA MET A 134 7.03 7.89 6.14
C MET A 134 8.45 7.68 6.67
N ALA A 135 8.81 8.31 7.78
CA ALA A 135 10.13 8.14 8.41
C ALA A 135 10.38 6.70 8.88
N ALA A 136 9.33 6.00 9.36
CA ALA A 136 9.42 4.62 9.81
C ALA A 136 9.47 3.60 8.66
N CYS A 137 9.14 3.99 7.42
CA CYS A 137 9.14 3.07 6.28
C CYS A 137 10.54 2.91 5.70
N PRO A 138 11.21 1.76 5.84
CA PRO A 138 12.58 1.62 5.33
C PRO A 138 12.65 1.58 3.80
N TYR A 139 11.51 1.40 3.14
CA TYR A 139 11.41 1.26 1.69
C TYR A 139 11.13 2.57 0.96
N ASN A 140 10.83 3.65 1.68
CA ASN A 140 10.48 4.96 1.12
C ASN A 140 9.36 4.93 0.05
N VAL A 141 8.31 4.13 0.32
CA VAL A 141 7.17 3.91 -0.60
C VAL A 141 5.90 4.64 -0.17
N ARG A 142 6.03 5.67 0.66
CA ARG A 142 4.93 6.53 1.09
C ARG A 142 5.12 7.93 0.54
N SER A 143 4.04 8.51 0.05
CA SER A 143 3.99 9.86 -0.49
C SER A 143 3.15 10.76 0.41
N PHE A 144 3.39 12.06 0.35
CA PHE A 144 2.64 13.07 1.10
C PHE A 144 1.90 14.00 0.14
N ASN A 145 0.65 14.30 0.44
CA ASN A 145 -0.21 15.16 -0.36
C ASN A 145 0.03 16.63 0.04
N TRP A 146 1.04 17.25 -0.56
CA TRP A 146 1.35 18.67 -0.36
C TRP A 146 0.32 19.57 -1.03
N GLU A 147 -0.22 19.12 -2.16
CA GLU A 147 -1.18 19.81 -2.99
C GLU A 147 -2.15 18.81 -3.63
N LEU A 148 -3.29 19.28 -4.11
CA LEU A 148 -4.18 18.53 -4.97
C LEU A 148 -3.96 19.00 -6.41
N THR A 149 -3.46 18.09 -7.24
CA THR A 149 -3.40 18.31 -8.69
C THR A 149 -4.75 18.07 -9.34
N GLU A 150 -4.89 18.40 -10.61
CA GLU A 150 -6.15 18.18 -11.35
C GLU A 150 -6.60 16.73 -11.29
N GLU A 151 -5.68 15.77 -11.46
CA GLU A 151 -5.99 14.34 -11.38
C GLU A 151 -6.48 13.93 -9.99
N ALA A 152 -5.96 14.58 -8.95
CA ALA A 152 -6.36 14.31 -7.57
C ALA A 152 -7.72 14.92 -7.18
N VAL A 153 -8.27 15.83 -7.99
CA VAL A 153 -9.60 16.44 -7.74
C VAL A 153 -10.71 15.38 -7.77
N GLU A 154 -10.64 14.42 -8.71
CA GLU A 154 -11.59 13.32 -8.75
C GLU A 154 -11.54 12.46 -7.47
N ALA A 155 -10.34 12.18 -6.96
CA ALA A 155 -10.15 11.44 -5.71
C ALA A 155 -10.66 12.21 -4.48
N LYS A 156 -10.66 13.55 -4.49
CA LYS A 156 -11.24 14.38 -3.44
C LYS A 156 -12.76 14.25 -3.37
N ASN A 157 -13.40 14.09 -4.51
CA ASN A 157 -14.86 14.04 -4.63
C ASN A 157 -15.44 12.63 -4.48
N GLN A 158 -14.58 11.61 -4.32
CA GLN A 158 -15.03 10.23 -4.10
C GLN A 158 -15.66 10.07 -2.72
N PRO A 159 -16.65 9.16 -2.57
CA PRO A 159 -17.22 8.82 -1.28
C PRO A 159 -16.15 8.25 -0.35
N TYR A 160 -16.35 8.39 0.96
CA TYR A 160 -15.44 7.88 1.95
C TYR A 160 -15.18 6.37 1.76
N SER A 161 -13.92 6.02 1.61
CA SER A 161 -13.45 4.65 1.50
C SER A 161 -12.01 4.55 2.02
N PRO A 162 -11.79 4.06 3.23
CA PRO A 162 -10.44 3.84 3.74
C PRO A 162 -9.68 2.77 2.96
N GLU A 163 -10.38 1.88 2.23
CA GLU A 163 -9.77 0.88 1.35
C GLU A 163 -9.06 1.51 0.16
N ARG A 164 -9.60 2.63 -0.36
CA ARG A 164 -9.04 3.38 -1.50
C ARG A 164 -8.33 4.66 -1.09
N GLY A 165 -8.32 4.98 0.21
CA GLY A 165 -7.78 6.24 0.72
C GLY A 165 -8.59 7.45 0.22
N TYR A 166 -9.93 7.33 0.13
CA TYR A 166 -10.82 8.42 -0.29
C TYR A 166 -11.64 8.99 0.88
N PRO A 167 -12.04 10.27 0.82
CA PRO A 167 -11.57 11.30 -0.11
C PRO A 167 -10.09 11.64 0.10
N ARG A 168 -9.36 11.91 -0.99
CA ARG A 168 -7.98 12.37 -0.88
C ARG A 168 -7.93 13.78 -0.31
N LYS A 169 -7.05 14.02 0.65
CA LYS A 169 -6.91 15.30 1.36
C LYS A 169 -5.49 15.84 1.29
N ILE A 170 -5.35 17.16 1.17
CA ILE A 170 -4.08 17.84 1.40
C ILE A 170 -3.63 17.56 2.84
N GLY A 171 -2.33 17.42 3.06
CA GLY A 171 -1.79 17.18 4.39
C GLY A 171 -1.89 15.73 4.86
N THR A 172 -2.25 14.78 4.00
CA THR A 172 -2.32 13.35 4.34
C THR A 172 -1.22 12.55 3.65
N VAL A 173 -0.94 11.35 4.17
CA VAL A 173 0.00 10.39 3.58
C VAL A 173 -0.77 9.37 2.74
N GLU A 174 -0.17 8.96 1.63
CA GLU A 174 -0.71 7.90 0.78
C GLU A 174 0.36 6.87 0.38
N LYS A 175 -0.06 5.74 -0.16
CA LYS A 175 0.78 4.65 -0.66
C LYS A 175 -0.07 3.66 -1.43
N CYS A 176 0.55 2.72 -2.16
CA CYS A 176 -0.15 1.57 -2.73
C CYS A 176 -1.01 0.85 -1.69
N ASP A 177 -2.32 0.74 -1.95
CA ASP A 177 -3.33 0.12 -1.10
C ASP A 177 -3.46 -1.40 -1.33
N PHE A 178 -2.80 -1.95 -2.36
CA PHE A 178 -2.88 -3.36 -2.78
C PHE A 178 -4.22 -3.73 -3.44
N CYS A 179 -5.05 -2.75 -3.80
CA CYS A 179 -6.34 -2.88 -4.48
C CYS A 179 -7.30 -3.91 -3.82
N PRO A 180 -7.62 -3.77 -2.52
CA PRO A 180 -8.43 -4.78 -1.81
C PRO A 180 -9.85 -4.88 -2.35
N ASP A 181 -10.40 -3.80 -2.93
CA ASP A 181 -11.70 -3.77 -3.59
C ASP A 181 -11.73 -4.64 -4.86
N MET A 182 -10.65 -4.60 -5.65
CA MET A 182 -10.52 -5.48 -6.82
C MET A 182 -10.37 -6.93 -6.39
N ALA A 183 -9.55 -7.20 -5.38
CA ALA A 183 -9.40 -8.53 -4.81
C ALA A 183 -10.74 -9.09 -4.29
N ALA A 184 -11.53 -8.26 -3.60
CA ALA A 184 -12.88 -8.62 -3.16
C ALA A 184 -13.83 -8.96 -4.32
N ALA A 185 -13.65 -8.31 -5.47
CA ALA A 185 -14.40 -8.57 -6.70
C ALA A 185 -13.83 -9.76 -7.53
N GLY A 186 -12.84 -10.49 -7.01
CA GLY A 186 -12.17 -11.58 -7.73
C GLY A 186 -11.33 -11.12 -8.92
N LYS A 187 -10.88 -9.86 -8.91
CA LYS A 187 -10.09 -9.24 -9.99
C LYS A 187 -8.65 -9.02 -9.55
N LEU A 188 -7.75 -9.03 -10.53
CA LEU A 188 -6.36 -8.67 -10.30
C LEU A 188 -6.22 -7.14 -10.07
N PRO A 189 -5.26 -6.69 -9.23
CA PRO A 189 -4.86 -5.29 -9.18
C PRO A 189 -4.50 -4.73 -10.57
N ALA A 190 -4.77 -3.45 -10.80
CA ALA A 190 -4.52 -2.82 -12.11
C ALA A 190 -3.11 -3.04 -12.64
N CYS A 191 -2.10 -2.97 -11.75
CA CYS A 191 -0.70 -3.18 -12.10
C CYS A 191 -0.38 -4.61 -12.55
N ALA A 192 -1.02 -5.62 -11.94
CA ALA A 192 -0.86 -7.01 -12.36
C ALA A 192 -1.61 -7.29 -13.65
N PHE A 193 -2.86 -6.80 -13.75
CA PHE A 193 -3.72 -7.01 -14.91
C PHE A 193 -3.13 -6.43 -16.20
N ILE A 194 -2.59 -5.21 -16.15
CA ILE A 194 -2.08 -4.52 -17.33
C ILE A 194 -0.69 -4.98 -17.79
N CYS A 195 0.05 -5.73 -16.95
CA CYS A 195 1.43 -6.09 -17.24
C CYS A 195 1.55 -6.97 -18.50
N PRO A 196 2.10 -6.46 -19.63
CA PRO A 196 2.14 -7.18 -20.88
C PRO A 196 3.10 -8.37 -20.84
N MET A 197 4.06 -8.34 -19.92
CA MET A 197 5.06 -9.41 -19.73
C MET A 197 4.61 -10.46 -18.72
N GLY A 198 3.43 -10.27 -18.06
CA GLY A 198 3.01 -11.15 -16.98
C GLY A 198 4.01 -11.20 -15.82
N ALA A 199 4.77 -10.13 -15.59
CA ALA A 199 5.83 -10.09 -14.59
C ALA A 199 5.28 -9.98 -13.16
N ILE A 200 4.05 -9.47 -12.98
CA ILE A 200 3.43 -9.25 -11.67
C ILE A 200 2.36 -10.31 -11.44
N TYR A 201 2.55 -11.12 -10.43
CA TYR A 201 1.61 -12.12 -9.94
C TYR A 201 0.95 -11.62 -8.66
N TYR A 202 -0.35 -11.84 -8.53
CA TYR A 202 -1.12 -11.48 -7.35
C TYR A 202 -2.04 -12.64 -6.95
N GLY A 203 -2.23 -12.87 -5.67
CA GLY A 203 -3.10 -13.94 -5.20
C GLY A 203 -3.15 -14.07 -3.69
N ASP A 204 -3.46 -15.29 -3.25
CA ASP A 204 -3.68 -15.63 -1.84
C ASP A 204 -2.65 -16.64 -1.35
N GLU A 205 -1.92 -16.28 -0.31
CA GLU A 205 -0.93 -17.16 0.32
C GLU A 205 -1.59 -18.39 0.97
N ASN A 206 -2.79 -18.25 1.52
CA ASN A 206 -3.51 -19.37 2.15
C ASN A 206 -3.98 -20.40 1.11
N GLU A 207 -4.30 -19.96 -0.10
CA GLU A 207 -4.64 -20.84 -1.22
C GLU A 207 -3.41 -21.35 -1.98
N ASP A 208 -2.23 -20.85 -1.63
CA ASP A 208 -0.96 -21.12 -2.35
C ASP A 208 -1.09 -20.87 -3.86
N ALA A 209 -1.84 -19.84 -4.26
CA ALA A 209 -2.16 -19.54 -5.65
C ALA A 209 -1.94 -18.07 -5.97
N VAL A 210 -1.20 -17.79 -7.07
CA VAL A 210 -1.01 -16.45 -7.62
C VAL A 210 -1.21 -16.47 -9.14
N THR A 211 -1.81 -15.40 -9.66
CA THR A 211 -2.17 -15.26 -11.07
C THR A 211 -1.52 -14.02 -11.66
N SER A 212 -0.98 -14.13 -12.87
CA SER A 212 -0.46 -13.00 -13.66
C SER A 212 -1.55 -12.37 -14.53
N GLY A 213 -1.29 -11.17 -15.05
CA GLY A 213 -2.19 -10.49 -15.99
C GLY A 213 -2.42 -11.23 -17.29
N LEU A 214 -1.56 -12.18 -17.65
CA LEU A 214 -1.72 -13.07 -18.81
C LEU A 214 -2.60 -14.31 -18.52
N GLY A 215 -3.18 -14.39 -17.32
CA GLY A 215 -4.03 -15.53 -16.92
C GLY A 215 -3.24 -16.77 -16.46
N GLU A 216 -1.92 -16.69 -16.35
CA GLU A 216 -1.10 -17.76 -15.81
C GLU A 216 -1.31 -17.86 -14.31
N THR A 217 -1.87 -18.95 -13.81
CA THR A 217 -2.03 -19.24 -12.39
C THR A 217 -1.06 -20.34 -11.97
N VAL A 218 -0.29 -20.08 -10.92
CA VAL A 218 0.74 -20.98 -10.42
C VAL A 218 0.69 -21.09 -8.89
N ARG A 219 1.21 -22.19 -8.35
CA ARG A 219 1.39 -22.31 -6.90
C ARG A 219 2.50 -21.39 -6.44
N LEU A 220 2.20 -20.52 -5.46
CA LEU A 220 3.16 -19.57 -4.91
C LEU A 220 4.40 -20.28 -4.35
N SER A 221 4.20 -21.32 -3.54
CA SER A 221 5.27 -22.10 -2.92
C SER A 221 6.23 -22.68 -3.97
N LYS A 222 5.67 -23.23 -5.08
CA LYS A 222 6.46 -23.75 -6.19
C LYS A 222 7.20 -22.65 -6.93
N LEU A 223 6.53 -21.55 -7.24
CA LEU A 223 7.11 -20.40 -7.95
C LEU A 223 8.30 -19.83 -7.17
N LEU A 224 8.15 -19.62 -5.86
CA LEU A 224 9.23 -19.09 -5.01
C LEU A 224 10.42 -20.05 -4.92
N LYS A 225 10.16 -21.36 -4.80
CA LYS A 225 11.20 -22.39 -4.73
C LYS A 225 11.97 -22.48 -6.05
N ASP A 226 11.25 -22.62 -7.18
CA ASP A 226 11.86 -22.87 -8.50
C ASP A 226 12.62 -21.64 -9.02
N ARG A 227 12.21 -20.43 -8.58
CA ARG A 227 12.75 -19.18 -9.05
C ARG A 227 13.58 -18.43 -8.00
N ALA A 228 13.94 -19.10 -6.88
CA ALA A 228 14.69 -18.49 -5.77
C ALA A 228 14.07 -17.16 -5.30
N GLY A 229 12.75 -17.18 -5.06
CA GLY A 229 12.01 -15.99 -4.63
C GLY A 229 12.50 -15.47 -3.28
N TYR A 230 12.64 -14.15 -3.16
CA TYR A 230 13.15 -13.49 -1.95
C TYR A 230 12.32 -12.27 -1.59
N ARG A 231 12.43 -11.83 -0.34
CA ARG A 231 11.87 -10.56 0.15
C ARG A 231 12.95 -9.49 0.15
N HIS A 232 12.62 -8.31 -0.37
CA HIS A 232 13.57 -7.19 -0.38
C HIS A 232 13.84 -6.69 1.05
N MET A 233 15.11 -6.57 1.44
CA MET A 233 15.58 -6.15 2.77
C MET A 233 14.95 -7.00 3.91
N GLU A 234 14.97 -8.31 3.77
CA GLU A 234 14.35 -9.25 4.72
C GLU A 234 14.97 -9.17 6.12
N GLU A 235 16.26 -8.79 6.19
CA GLU A 235 17.01 -8.56 7.42
C GLU A 235 16.42 -7.50 8.35
N LEU A 236 15.58 -6.59 7.82
CA LEU A 236 14.90 -5.57 8.61
C LEU A 236 13.73 -6.12 9.45
N GLY A 237 13.37 -7.38 9.28
CA GLY A 237 12.34 -8.05 10.07
C GLY A 237 10.91 -7.53 9.86
N THR A 238 10.67 -6.70 8.84
CA THR A 238 9.34 -6.16 8.51
C THR A 238 8.43 -7.19 7.85
N LYS A 239 8.99 -8.30 7.35
CA LYS A 239 8.31 -9.40 6.66
C LYS A 239 7.44 -8.90 5.49
N PRO A 240 8.04 -8.42 4.38
CA PRO A 240 7.32 -8.03 3.17
C PRO A 240 6.39 -9.12 2.65
N ARG A 241 5.22 -8.72 2.11
CA ARG A 241 4.28 -9.61 1.40
C ARG A 241 4.41 -9.48 -0.12
N VAL A 242 5.39 -8.73 -0.58
CA VAL A 242 5.83 -8.68 -1.97
C VAL A 242 7.14 -9.43 -2.08
N TYR A 243 7.13 -10.51 -2.88
CA TYR A 243 8.30 -11.29 -3.21
C TYR A 243 8.87 -10.86 -4.55
N TYR A 244 10.15 -11.04 -4.72
CA TYR A 244 10.84 -10.85 -5.99
C TYR A 244 11.45 -12.16 -6.46
N LEU A 245 11.34 -12.43 -7.76
CA LEU A 245 12.05 -13.50 -8.41
C LEU A 245 13.25 -12.89 -9.13
N PRO A 246 14.49 -13.41 -8.92
CA PRO A 246 15.69 -12.80 -9.43
C PRO A 246 15.69 -12.62 -10.96
N PRO A 247 16.33 -11.55 -11.47
CA PRO A 247 16.57 -11.42 -12.90
C PRO A 247 17.53 -12.49 -13.41
N LYS A 248 17.43 -12.84 -14.69
CA LYS A 248 18.32 -13.79 -15.36
C LYS A 248 19.29 -13.05 -16.29
N ASP A 249 20.34 -13.76 -16.71
CA ASP A 249 21.25 -13.38 -17.78
C ASP A 249 21.79 -11.94 -17.68
N ARG A 250 22.31 -11.60 -16.50
CA ARG A 250 22.75 -10.24 -16.16
C ARG A 250 24.23 -9.97 -16.45
N MET A 251 24.89 -10.85 -17.20
CA MET A 251 26.29 -10.61 -17.61
C MET A 251 26.34 -9.50 -18.66
N TYR A 252 27.28 -8.57 -18.49
CA TYR A 252 27.57 -7.52 -19.46
C TYR A 252 28.85 -7.84 -20.23
N PRO A 253 28.91 -7.57 -21.54
CA PRO A 253 27.83 -7.04 -22.36
C PRO A 253 26.66 -8.02 -22.46
N ALA A 254 25.43 -7.50 -22.56
CA ALA A 254 24.28 -8.35 -22.84
C ALA A 254 24.49 -9.09 -24.18
N PRO A 255 23.93 -10.29 -24.36
CA PRO A 255 24.14 -11.08 -25.60
C PRO A 255 23.83 -10.34 -26.91
N SER A 256 22.90 -9.37 -26.87
CA SER A 256 22.57 -8.48 -28.00
C SER A 256 23.66 -7.45 -28.29
N ASP A 257 24.48 -7.09 -27.29
CA ASP A 257 25.46 -6.01 -27.40
C ASP A 257 26.84 -6.58 -27.80
N ALA A 258 27.04 -7.87 -27.62
CA ALA A 258 28.27 -8.57 -28.03
C ALA A 258 28.49 -8.51 -29.56
N LYS A 259 27.43 -8.24 -30.35
CA LYS A 259 27.50 -8.07 -31.82
C LYS A 259 27.86 -6.66 -32.26
N LEU A 260 27.85 -5.67 -31.35
CA LEU A 260 28.11 -4.27 -31.67
C LEU A 260 29.59 -3.86 -31.50
N HIS A 261 30.43 -4.75 -30.97
CA HIS A 261 31.86 -4.51 -30.71
C HIS A 261 32.77 -5.50 -31.48
N GLY A 262 32.23 -6.21 -32.49
CA GLY A 262 32.99 -7.07 -33.40
C GLY A 262 33.34 -6.39 -34.70
#